data_07f4d140c3968a4f288178e73e169923
#
_entry.id   07f4d140c3968a4f288178e73e169923
#
_cell.length_a   1.000
_cell.length_b   1.000
_cell.length_c   1.000
_cell.angle_alpha   90.00
_cell.angle_beta   90.00
_cell.angle_gamma   90.00
#
_symmetry.space_group_name_H-M   'P 1'
#
loop_
_entity.id
_entity.type
_entity.pdbx_description
1 polymer ?
#
loop_
_entity_poly.entity_id
_entity_poly.type
_entity_poly.pdbx_seq_one_letter_code
_entity_poly.pdbx_strand_id
1 'polypeptide(L)'
;YDVLKDPVLKKLIVFGLCNSAPLAVTSSLFLFYVDSVLVLPQYSGILLLTFFVSGAIAAPIWAKLADRYGDKLTLIVAMLVSIMCFSFVLLLSAGDFIPFLLICSISGVTVGADLTLVAAIFAGRVAKISANTTHAFGIWSFISKSSLALAAIILLPILDYYGYKA
;
A
#
# COMPACT_ATOMS: atom_id res chain seq x y z
N TYR A 1 -28.11 -7.45 6.70
CA TYR A 1 -27.70 -6.16 7.25
C TYR A 1 -26.99 -5.35 6.18
N ASP A 2 -27.43 -4.12 5.95
CA ASP A 2 -26.81 -3.24 4.93
C ASP A 2 -25.44 -2.79 5.40
N VAL A 3 -24.40 -3.11 4.66
CA VAL A 3 -23.00 -2.76 4.95
C VAL A 3 -22.85 -1.25 5.20
N LEU A 4 -23.63 -0.45 4.47
CA LEU A 4 -23.61 1.00 4.57
C LEU A 4 -24.41 1.58 5.76
N LYS A 5 -25.06 0.75 6.58
CA LYS A 5 -25.76 1.22 7.79
C LYS A 5 -24.87 1.18 9.04
N ASP A 6 -23.84 0.34 9.04
CA ASP A 6 -22.91 0.24 10.17
C ASP A 6 -21.90 1.40 10.18
N PRO A 7 -21.87 2.22 11.25
CA PRO A 7 -20.99 3.39 11.31
C PRO A 7 -19.50 3.00 11.41
N VAL A 8 -19.19 1.81 11.93
CA VAL A 8 -17.82 1.32 12.04
C VAL A 8 -17.32 0.86 10.68
N LEU A 9 -18.17 0.15 9.90
CA LEU A 9 -17.83 -0.23 8.53
C LEU A 9 -17.61 0.99 7.62
N LYS A 10 -18.45 2.03 7.74
CA LYS A 10 -18.21 3.28 7.01
C LYS A 10 -16.84 3.87 7.32
N LYS A 11 -16.46 3.95 8.60
CA LYS A 11 -15.13 4.44 9.01
C LYS A 11 -14.01 3.57 8.46
N LEU A 12 -14.16 2.24 8.45
CA LEU A 12 -13.17 1.32 7.89
C LEU A 12 -13.05 1.46 6.37
N ILE A 13 -14.14 1.70 5.68
CA ILE A 13 -14.15 1.98 4.24
C ILE A 13 -13.39 3.28 3.91
N VAL A 14 -13.67 4.36 4.65
CA VAL A 14 -12.95 5.63 4.48
C VAL A 14 -11.47 5.47 4.84
N PHE A 15 -11.18 4.76 5.94
CA PHE A 15 -9.82 4.43 6.31
C PHE A 15 -9.09 3.65 5.21
N GLY A 16 -9.74 2.61 4.65
CA GLY A 16 -9.18 1.82 3.55
C GLY A 16 -8.90 2.66 2.30
N LEU A 17 -9.81 3.59 1.96
CA LEU A 17 -9.59 4.55 0.87
C LEU A 17 -8.35 5.41 1.12
N CYS A 18 -8.25 6.03 2.30
CA CYS A 18 -7.11 6.86 2.67
C CYS A 18 -5.80 6.05 2.74
N ASN A 19 -5.87 4.83 3.24
CA ASN A 19 -4.70 3.94 3.36
C ASN A 19 -4.21 3.41 2.01
N SER A 20 -5.11 3.19 1.06
CA SER A 20 -4.72 2.75 -0.28
C SER A 20 -4.17 3.87 -1.17
N ALA A 21 -4.44 5.14 -0.85
CA ALA A 21 -4.00 6.27 -1.65
C ALA A 21 -2.46 6.39 -1.75
N PRO A 22 -1.66 6.32 -0.67
CA PRO A 22 -0.20 6.33 -0.75
C PRO A 22 0.35 5.20 -1.62
N LEU A 23 -0.19 3.99 -1.48
CA LEU A 23 0.22 2.85 -2.29
C LEU A 23 -0.09 3.07 -3.79
N ALA A 24 -1.26 3.62 -4.10
CA ALA A 24 -1.66 3.95 -5.45
C ALA A 24 -0.74 5.01 -6.08
N VAL A 25 -0.42 6.07 -5.33
CA VAL A 25 0.52 7.12 -5.76
C VAL A 25 1.91 6.53 -6.00
N THR A 26 2.44 5.77 -5.04
CA THR A 26 3.76 5.16 -5.14
C THR A 26 3.85 4.20 -6.33
N SER A 27 2.83 3.36 -6.54
CA SER A 27 2.80 2.43 -7.67
C SER A 27 2.82 3.15 -9.03
N SER A 28 2.11 4.27 -9.13
CA SER A 28 2.07 5.08 -10.36
C SER A 28 3.39 5.80 -10.60
N LEU A 29 4.05 6.29 -9.55
CA LEU A 29 5.29 7.06 -9.66
C LEU A 29 6.56 6.21 -9.66
N PHE A 30 6.48 4.94 -9.28
CA PHE A 30 7.65 4.08 -9.08
C PHE A 30 8.55 4.01 -10.32
N LEU A 31 7.97 3.69 -11.47
CA LEU A 31 8.75 3.56 -12.72
C LEU A 31 9.38 4.88 -13.13
N PHE A 32 8.64 5.98 -13.00
CA PHE A 32 9.16 7.31 -13.29
C PHE A 32 10.31 7.71 -12.38
N TYR A 33 10.20 7.36 -11.08
CA TYR A 33 11.26 7.64 -10.11
C TYR A 33 12.54 6.86 -10.42
N VAL A 34 12.42 5.56 -10.74
CA VAL A 34 13.56 4.70 -11.10
C VAL A 34 14.21 5.16 -12.41
N ASP A 35 13.42 5.58 -13.39
CA ASP A 35 13.91 6.03 -14.69
C ASP A 35 14.52 7.42 -14.62
N SER A 36 13.80 8.39 -14.07
CA SER A 36 14.13 9.82 -14.19
C SER A 36 15.00 10.34 -13.05
N VAL A 37 14.85 9.82 -11.83
CA VAL A 37 15.59 10.28 -10.64
C VAL A 37 16.81 9.41 -10.38
N LEU A 38 16.62 8.09 -10.33
CA LEU A 38 17.73 7.16 -10.09
C LEU A 38 18.55 6.87 -11.33
N VAL A 39 17.95 7.06 -12.52
CA VAL A 39 18.58 6.76 -13.83
C VAL A 39 18.99 5.29 -13.95
N LEU A 40 18.14 4.39 -13.45
CA LEU A 40 18.39 2.95 -13.36
C LEU A 40 17.24 2.10 -13.97
N PRO A 41 16.74 2.41 -15.19
CA PRO A 41 15.58 1.71 -15.76
C PRO A 41 15.78 0.19 -15.90
N GLN A 42 17.00 -0.26 -16.12
CA GLN A 42 17.35 -1.67 -16.27
C GLN A 42 17.12 -2.50 -15.00
N TYR A 43 17.04 -1.86 -13.84
CA TYR A 43 16.82 -2.52 -12.53
C TYR A 43 15.37 -2.46 -12.03
N SER A 44 14.45 -1.83 -12.77
CA SER A 44 13.05 -1.65 -12.36
C SER A 44 12.38 -2.98 -12.02
N GLY A 45 12.63 -4.03 -12.84
CA GLY A 45 12.05 -5.35 -12.61
C GLY A 45 12.53 -6.02 -11.32
N ILE A 46 13.83 -5.94 -11.02
CA ILE A 46 14.37 -6.57 -9.80
C ILE A 46 13.94 -5.79 -8.54
N LEU A 47 13.81 -4.47 -8.62
CA LEU A 47 13.31 -3.63 -7.53
C LEU A 47 11.86 -3.96 -7.21
N LEU A 48 10.99 -4.08 -8.24
CA LEU A 48 9.60 -4.50 -8.07
C LEU A 48 9.49 -5.93 -7.52
N LEU A 49 10.28 -6.85 -8.06
CA LEU A 49 10.31 -8.22 -7.57
C LEU A 49 10.67 -8.27 -6.09
N THR A 50 11.72 -7.55 -5.69
CA THR A 50 12.17 -7.47 -4.29
C THR A 50 11.07 -6.92 -3.39
N PHE A 51 10.38 -5.86 -3.82
CA PHE A 51 9.25 -5.28 -3.10
C PHE A 51 8.12 -6.29 -2.87
N PHE A 52 7.66 -6.98 -3.92
CA PHE A 52 6.56 -7.94 -3.80
C PHE A 52 6.95 -9.21 -3.03
N VAL A 53 8.16 -9.73 -3.24
CA VAL A 53 8.66 -10.92 -2.52
C VAL A 53 8.82 -10.62 -1.03
N SER A 54 9.36 -9.44 -0.68
CA SER A 54 9.47 -9.01 0.72
C SER A 54 8.10 -8.94 1.40
N GLY A 55 7.10 -8.39 0.71
CA GLY A 55 5.72 -8.32 1.21
C GLY A 55 5.10 -9.70 1.42
N ALA A 56 5.27 -10.60 0.45
CA ALA A 56 4.75 -11.95 0.54
C ALA A 56 5.38 -12.75 1.71
N ILE A 57 6.70 -12.62 1.91
CA ILE A 57 7.40 -13.27 3.02
C ILE A 57 7.00 -12.66 4.37
N ALA A 58 6.79 -11.34 4.42
CA ALA A 58 6.45 -10.64 5.65
C ALA A 58 4.99 -10.85 6.09
N ALA A 59 4.07 -11.12 5.18
CA ALA A 59 2.65 -11.26 5.48
C ALA A 59 2.35 -12.25 6.61
N PRO A 60 2.88 -13.50 6.63
CA PRO A 60 2.66 -14.43 7.74
C PRO A 60 3.33 -13.99 9.05
N ILE A 61 4.41 -13.20 8.97
CA ILE A 61 5.07 -12.65 10.17
C ILE A 61 4.18 -11.61 10.81
N TRP A 62 3.60 -10.71 10.02
CA TRP A 62 2.66 -9.69 10.49
C TRP A 62 1.39 -10.30 11.08
N ALA A 63 0.85 -11.37 10.48
CA ALA A 63 -0.28 -12.09 11.02
C ALA A 63 0.02 -12.63 12.43
N LYS A 64 1.17 -13.27 12.63
CA LYS A 64 1.59 -13.77 13.97
C LYS A 64 1.82 -12.63 14.98
N LEU A 65 2.34 -11.48 14.55
CA LEU A 65 2.48 -10.30 15.40
C LEU A 65 1.11 -9.78 15.81
N ALA A 66 0.16 -9.74 14.89
CA ALA A 66 -1.21 -9.30 15.13
C ALA A 66 -1.94 -10.21 16.12
N ASP A 67 -1.76 -11.54 16.03
CA ASP A 67 -2.29 -12.51 17.00
C ASP A 67 -1.76 -12.24 18.42
N ARG A 68 -0.53 -11.75 18.54
CA ARG A 68 0.11 -11.52 19.84
C ARG A 68 -0.17 -10.13 20.42
N TYR A 69 -0.12 -9.09 19.60
CA TYR A 69 -0.19 -7.68 20.03
C TYR A 69 -1.48 -6.98 19.61
N GLY A 70 -2.30 -7.64 18.81
CA GLY A 70 -3.54 -7.11 18.23
C GLY A 70 -3.32 -6.37 16.91
N ASP A 71 -4.31 -6.49 16.01
CA ASP A 71 -4.27 -5.97 14.64
C ASP A 71 -3.93 -4.48 14.56
N LYS A 72 -4.57 -3.67 15.44
CA LYS A 72 -4.43 -2.21 15.40
C LYS A 72 -3.03 -1.73 15.73
N LEU A 73 -2.43 -2.27 16.79
CA LEU A 73 -1.09 -1.86 17.22
C LEU A 73 -0.06 -2.28 16.17
N THR A 74 -0.18 -3.52 15.69
CA THR A 74 0.71 -4.06 14.65
C THR A 74 0.64 -3.24 13.37
N LEU A 75 -0.57 -2.83 12.95
CA LEU A 75 -0.75 -1.98 11.77
C LEU A 75 -0.13 -0.58 11.97
N ILE A 76 -0.30 0.04 13.14
CA ILE A 76 0.31 1.34 13.44
C ILE A 76 1.83 1.26 13.37
N VAL A 77 2.43 0.21 13.92
CA VAL A 77 3.88 -0.01 13.86
C VAL A 77 4.35 -0.13 12.41
N ALA A 78 3.66 -0.93 11.60
CA ALA A 78 3.97 -1.08 10.18
C ALA A 78 3.89 0.25 9.42
N MET A 79 2.85 1.05 9.67
CA MET A 79 2.69 2.39 9.07
C MET A 79 3.82 3.35 9.47
N LEU A 80 4.22 3.37 10.74
CA LEU A 80 5.35 4.20 11.20
C LEU A 80 6.66 3.80 10.53
N VAL A 81 6.93 2.50 10.43
CA VAL A 81 8.12 1.99 9.71
C VAL A 81 8.06 2.39 8.24
N SER A 82 6.89 2.30 7.60
CA SER A 82 6.69 2.73 6.22
C SER A 82 7.01 4.22 6.03
N ILE A 83 6.47 5.09 6.87
CA ILE A 83 6.70 6.54 6.80
C ILE A 83 8.19 6.86 6.95
N MET A 84 8.85 6.26 7.94
CA MET A 84 10.29 6.44 8.15
C MET A 84 11.09 5.98 6.92
N CYS A 85 10.77 4.82 6.38
CA CYS A 85 11.45 4.27 5.21
C CYS A 85 11.28 5.17 3.98
N PHE A 86 10.05 5.61 3.69
CA PHE A 86 9.78 6.52 2.57
C PHE A 86 10.44 7.89 2.71
N SER A 87 10.66 8.37 3.93
CA SER A 87 11.39 9.63 4.15
C SER A 87 12.82 9.58 3.60
N PHE A 88 13.46 8.41 3.61
CA PHE A 88 14.81 8.23 3.06
C PHE A 88 14.85 8.30 1.52
N VAL A 89 13.73 8.08 0.82
CA VAL A 89 13.66 8.23 -0.64
C VAL A 89 14.04 9.64 -1.09
N LEU A 90 13.75 10.66 -0.25
CA LEU A 90 14.07 12.06 -0.55
C LEU A 90 15.59 12.36 -0.52
N LEU A 91 16.39 11.48 0.05
CA LEU A 91 17.84 11.64 0.18
C LEU A 91 18.62 10.91 -0.93
N LEU A 92 17.93 10.18 -1.79
CA LEU A 92 18.56 9.39 -2.85
C LEU A 92 18.93 10.25 -4.06
N SER A 93 20.04 9.86 -4.68
CA SER A 93 20.58 10.48 -5.87
C SER A 93 20.69 9.48 -7.04
N ALA A 94 21.04 9.98 -8.23
CA ALA A 94 21.24 9.13 -9.39
C ALA A 94 22.34 8.06 -9.13
N GLY A 95 22.05 6.81 -9.44
CA GLY A 95 22.95 5.67 -9.23
C GLY A 95 22.81 4.93 -7.90
N ASP A 96 21.98 5.41 -6.96
CA ASP A 96 21.80 4.83 -5.63
C ASP A 96 20.97 3.54 -5.64
N PHE A 97 21.46 2.50 -6.33
CA PHE A 97 20.77 1.22 -6.44
C PHE A 97 20.61 0.50 -5.10
N ILE A 98 21.70 0.34 -4.33
CA ILE A 98 21.68 -0.43 -3.07
C ILE A 98 20.79 0.22 -2.01
N PRO A 99 20.89 1.53 -1.72
CA PRO A 99 19.97 2.19 -0.80
C PRO A 99 18.51 2.06 -1.23
N PHE A 100 18.21 2.21 -2.52
CA PHE A 100 16.83 2.07 -3.00
C PHE A 100 16.33 0.63 -2.94
N LEU A 101 17.17 -0.37 -3.19
CA LEU A 101 16.82 -1.79 -3.01
C LEU A 101 16.44 -2.09 -1.55
N LEU A 102 17.16 -1.53 -0.57
CA LEU A 102 16.82 -1.66 0.85
C LEU A 102 15.47 -1.01 1.16
N ILE A 103 15.23 0.18 0.62
CA ILE A 103 13.94 0.87 0.77
C ILE A 103 12.80 0.03 0.16
N CYS A 104 12.98 -0.52 -1.04
CA CYS A 104 11.99 -1.41 -1.66
C CYS A 104 11.72 -2.64 -0.79
N SER A 105 12.76 -3.25 -0.21
CA SER A 105 12.61 -4.40 0.68
C SER A 105 11.80 -4.08 1.92
N ILE A 106 12.15 -2.99 2.64
CA ILE A 106 11.46 -2.58 3.88
C ILE A 106 10.04 -2.11 3.57
N SER A 107 9.84 -1.33 2.50
CA SER A 107 8.51 -0.89 2.07
C SER A 107 7.63 -2.09 1.67
N GLY A 108 8.19 -3.08 0.99
CA GLY A 108 7.48 -4.33 0.69
C GLY A 108 7.02 -5.03 1.96
N VAL A 109 7.91 -5.18 2.95
CA VAL A 109 7.57 -5.75 4.26
C VAL A 109 6.38 -5.03 4.89
N THR A 110 6.35 -3.70 4.89
CA THR A 110 5.26 -2.92 5.51
C THR A 110 3.96 -3.00 4.72
N VAL A 111 4.01 -3.03 3.39
CA VAL A 111 2.83 -3.25 2.54
C VAL A 111 2.23 -4.64 2.77
N GLY A 112 3.06 -5.65 3.07
CA GLY A 112 2.57 -6.96 3.50
C GLY A 112 1.68 -6.89 4.74
N ALA A 113 1.98 -6.01 5.71
CA ALA A 113 1.11 -5.74 6.87
C ALA A 113 -0.21 -5.09 6.45
N ASP A 114 -0.16 -4.05 5.63
CA ASP A 114 -1.35 -3.34 5.16
C ASP A 114 -2.34 -4.28 4.47
N LEU A 115 -1.85 -5.08 3.52
CA LEU A 115 -2.69 -6.00 2.75
C LEU A 115 -3.33 -7.10 3.62
N THR A 116 -2.64 -7.56 4.66
CA THR A 116 -3.14 -8.62 5.54
C THR A 116 -4.01 -8.08 6.68
N LEU A 117 -3.53 -7.08 7.42
CA LEU A 117 -4.17 -6.63 8.65
C LEU A 117 -5.40 -5.77 8.40
N VAL A 118 -5.36 -4.89 7.41
CA VAL A 118 -6.52 -4.04 7.07
C VAL A 118 -7.68 -4.91 6.59
N ALA A 119 -7.40 -5.92 5.76
CA ALA A 119 -8.39 -6.88 5.31
C ALA A 119 -8.95 -7.73 6.49
N ALA A 120 -8.08 -8.15 7.43
CA ALA A 120 -8.48 -8.91 8.61
C ALA A 120 -9.39 -8.11 9.55
N ILE A 121 -9.04 -6.84 9.82
CA ILE A 121 -9.87 -5.92 10.63
C ILE A 121 -11.25 -5.73 9.99
N PHE A 122 -11.29 -5.55 8.66
CA PHE A 122 -12.54 -5.40 7.92
C PHE A 122 -13.40 -6.67 7.99
N ALA A 123 -12.79 -7.83 7.70
CA ALA A 123 -13.45 -9.14 7.78
C ALA A 123 -14.01 -9.42 9.16
N GLY A 124 -13.25 -9.16 10.21
CA GLY A 124 -13.66 -9.33 11.60
C GLY A 124 -14.89 -8.48 11.97
N ARG A 125 -15.00 -7.26 11.42
CA ARG A 125 -16.21 -6.43 11.62
C ARG A 125 -17.40 -6.95 10.84
N VAL A 126 -17.20 -7.32 9.57
CA VAL A 126 -18.27 -7.92 8.73
C VAL A 126 -18.86 -9.15 9.40
N ALA A 127 -18.01 -10.04 9.92
CA ALA A 127 -18.45 -11.24 10.63
C ALA A 127 -19.27 -10.91 11.91
N LYS A 128 -18.85 -9.91 12.69
CA LYS A 128 -19.55 -9.51 13.94
C LYS A 128 -20.96 -8.99 13.72
N ILE A 129 -21.24 -8.35 12.58
CA ILE A 129 -22.57 -7.80 12.28
C ILE A 129 -23.41 -8.73 11.39
N SER A 130 -22.91 -9.93 11.09
CA SER A 130 -23.55 -10.88 10.18
C SER A 130 -23.96 -10.25 8.83
N ALA A 131 -23.15 -9.33 8.34
CA ALA A 131 -23.37 -8.70 7.03
C ALA A 131 -23.08 -9.69 5.90
N ASN A 132 -23.67 -9.42 4.72
CA ASN A 132 -23.36 -10.20 3.53
C ASN A 132 -21.89 -9.99 3.13
N THR A 133 -21.08 -11.02 3.36
CA THR A 133 -19.63 -10.99 3.16
C THR A 133 -19.25 -10.66 1.73
N THR A 134 -19.92 -11.26 0.76
CA THR A 134 -19.66 -11.03 -0.68
C THR A 134 -19.89 -9.57 -1.06
N HIS A 135 -21.00 -8.99 -0.59
CA HIS A 135 -21.33 -7.59 -0.84
C HIS A 135 -20.34 -6.64 -0.15
N ALA A 136 -19.96 -6.92 1.10
CA ALA A 136 -18.98 -6.13 1.85
C ALA A 136 -17.61 -6.10 1.17
N PHE A 137 -17.09 -7.27 0.78
CA PHE A 137 -15.81 -7.35 0.08
C PHE A 137 -15.87 -6.83 -1.37
N GLY A 138 -17.04 -6.88 -2.01
CA GLY A 138 -17.28 -6.23 -3.29
C GLY A 138 -17.10 -4.71 -3.20
N ILE A 139 -17.71 -4.07 -2.20
CA ILE A 139 -17.54 -2.63 -1.93
C ILE A 139 -16.07 -2.31 -1.60
N TRP A 140 -15.44 -3.11 -0.74
CA TRP A 140 -14.02 -2.96 -0.39
C TRP A 140 -13.11 -3.00 -1.61
N SER A 141 -13.26 -4.00 -2.46
CA SER A 141 -12.48 -4.16 -3.68
C SER A 141 -12.70 -3.03 -4.67
N PHE A 142 -13.96 -2.57 -4.80
CA PHE A 142 -14.31 -1.43 -5.65
C PHE A 142 -13.59 -0.16 -5.19
N ILE A 143 -13.61 0.13 -3.90
CA ILE A 143 -12.98 1.32 -3.32
C ILE A 143 -11.46 1.28 -3.50
N SER A 144 -10.82 0.15 -3.21
CA SER A 144 -9.37 -0.01 -3.37
C SER A 144 -8.93 0.18 -4.84
N LYS A 145 -9.68 -0.38 -5.79
CA LYS A 145 -9.39 -0.21 -7.22
C LYS A 145 -9.68 1.21 -7.70
N SER A 146 -10.72 1.85 -7.18
CA SER A 146 -11.05 3.25 -7.50
C SER A 146 -9.95 4.20 -7.01
N SER A 147 -9.35 3.97 -5.85
CA SER A 147 -8.20 4.73 -5.35
C SER A 147 -7.03 4.67 -6.34
N LEU A 148 -6.73 3.48 -6.86
CA LEU A 148 -5.65 3.28 -7.83
C LEU A 148 -5.92 4.02 -9.14
N ALA A 149 -7.15 3.92 -9.66
CA ALA A 149 -7.57 4.62 -10.87
C ALA A 149 -7.54 6.15 -10.70
N LEU A 150 -8.03 6.66 -9.56
CA LEU A 150 -8.00 8.09 -9.26
C LEU A 150 -6.57 8.63 -9.15
N ALA A 151 -5.68 7.89 -8.49
CA ALA A 151 -4.27 8.26 -8.42
C ALA A 151 -3.65 8.37 -9.82
N ALA A 152 -3.88 7.38 -10.69
CA ALA A 152 -3.38 7.41 -12.06
C ALA A 152 -3.95 8.58 -12.87
N ILE A 153 -5.28 8.81 -12.80
CA ILE A 153 -5.95 9.91 -13.52
C ILE A 153 -5.41 11.28 -13.11
N ILE A 154 -5.03 11.46 -11.85
CA ILE A 154 -4.53 12.74 -11.35
C ILE A 154 -3.04 12.88 -11.63
N LEU A 155 -2.25 11.83 -11.39
CA LEU A 155 -0.79 11.91 -11.42
C LEU A 155 -0.23 11.89 -12.84
N LEU A 156 -0.77 11.08 -13.75
CA LEU A 156 -0.23 10.96 -15.10
C LEU A 156 -0.30 12.28 -15.89
N PRO A 157 -1.40 13.05 -15.88
CA PRO A 157 -1.42 14.36 -16.54
C PRO A 157 -0.48 15.38 -15.89
N ILE A 158 -0.28 15.32 -14.56
CA ILE A 158 0.67 16.18 -13.86
C ILE A 158 2.10 15.87 -14.33
N LEU A 159 2.46 14.58 -14.40
CA LEU A 159 3.77 14.16 -14.89
C LEU A 159 4.01 14.60 -16.34
N ASP A 160 3.01 14.43 -17.21
CA ASP A 160 3.10 14.86 -18.63
C ASP A 160 3.31 16.38 -18.74
N TYR A 161 2.59 17.17 -17.91
CA TYR A 161 2.77 18.62 -17.84
C TYR A 161 4.19 19.05 -17.44
N TYR A 162 4.85 18.29 -16.56
CA TYR A 162 6.24 18.53 -16.15
C TYR A 162 7.27 17.89 -17.09
N GLY A 163 6.85 17.33 -18.23
CA GLY A 163 7.73 16.81 -19.28
C GLY A 163 8.20 15.36 -19.07
N TYR A 164 7.62 14.66 -18.10
CA TYR A 164 7.84 13.21 -17.92
C TYR A 164 6.90 12.47 -18.87
N LYS A 165 7.41 11.97 -19.99
CA LYS A 165 6.63 11.16 -20.93
C LYS A 165 6.60 9.70 -20.47
N ALA A 166 5.38 9.12 -20.43
CA ALA A 166 5.16 7.70 -20.19
C ALA A 166 5.58 6.85 -21.39
#